data_890987e0749859e2a62db13593ff67de
#
_entry.id   890987e0749859e2a62db13593ff67de
#
_cell.length_a   1.000
_cell.length_b   1.000
_cell.length_c   1.000
_cell.angle_alpha   90.00
_cell.angle_beta   90.00
_cell.angle_gamma   90.00
#
_symmetry.space_group_name_H-M   'P 1'
#
loop_
_entity.id
_entity.type
_entity.pdbx_description
1 polymer ?
#
loop_
_entity_poly.entity_id
_entity_poly.type
_entity_poly.pdbx_seq_one_letter_code
_entity_poly.pdbx_strand_id
1 'polypeptide(L)'
;MPTQAISPPVTVSVTDRKRGRLNPRGSLVGALWALCLIGLLCACSTTNKLVESKATLWKVKGDHNTIYLLGSVHVLSKHAYPLKPALERAFDDANQVVFEIDLTQFTPESFRQEFKRTALYPSGQSLSKKLSPGTIELLKSVLPHYGLTLDKVERFRPWFLAEWLSSRALEMAGFSDRLGVDLYFYHKAKAAGKPVLGLETLRDQAQIFDSFNDEENELYLVSTISGLPAYAVMVRRLVDAWKDGDVGLLDQLLNQDKRSDPTTHDVLFSKRNSKWMPEIERFAHESGNYLIIVGAGHLVGDDGVVAQLKRAGYSVQQL
;
A
#
# COMPACT_ATOMS: atom_id res chain seq x y z
N MET A 1 33.64 14.88 -17.14
CA MET A 1 33.04 14.86 -18.48
C MET A 1 31.55 14.67 -18.33
N PRO A 2 30.68 15.31 -19.13
CA PRO A 2 29.69 16.21 -18.55
C PRO A 2 28.34 15.54 -18.26
N THR A 3 27.72 16.03 -17.21
CA THR A 3 26.34 15.93 -16.80
C THR A 3 25.40 16.38 -17.94
N GLN A 4 24.54 15.51 -18.43
CA GLN A 4 23.38 15.92 -19.22
C GLN A 4 22.16 16.05 -18.33
N ALA A 5 21.68 17.28 -18.25
CA ALA A 5 20.45 17.70 -17.62
C ALA A 5 19.25 17.17 -18.40
N ILE A 6 18.28 16.61 -17.68
CA ILE A 6 16.98 16.22 -18.25
C ILE A 6 16.07 17.46 -18.16
N SER A 7 15.66 17.95 -19.33
CA SER A 7 14.74 19.07 -19.51
C SER A 7 13.30 18.68 -19.17
N PRO A 8 12.46 19.62 -18.70
CA PRO A 8 11.06 19.37 -18.35
C PRO A 8 10.14 19.31 -19.60
N PRO A 9 8.96 18.70 -19.50
CA PRO A 9 8.06 18.53 -20.62
C PRO A 9 7.32 19.81 -21.01
N VAL A 10 7.12 19.94 -22.30
CA VAL A 10 6.47 21.00 -23.04
C VAL A 10 4.99 21.10 -22.67
N THR A 11 4.56 22.29 -22.31
CA THR A 11 3.15 22.71 -22.17
C THR A 11 2.52 22.88 -23.57
N VAL A 12 1.44 22.17 -23.85
CA VAL A 12 0.59 22.41 -25.02
C VAL A 12 -0.61 23.26 -24.62
N SER A 13 -0.66 24.45 -25.18
CA SER A 13 -1.75 25.41 -25.12
C SER A 13 -2.92 24.93 -25.98
N VAL A 14 -4.13 24.88 -25.40
CA VAL A 14 -5.38 24.69 -26.15
C VAL A 14 -6.08 26.05 -26.28
N THR A 15 -6.13 26.51 -27.52
CA THR A 15 -6.82 27.71 -27.93
C THR A 15 -8.33 27.52 -28.06
N ASP A 16 -8.99 28.50 -27.56
CA ASP A 16 -10.36 28.97 -27.65
C ASP A 16 -11.13 28.71 -28.99
N ARG A 17 -12.36 28.26 -28.93
CA ARG A 17 -13.37 28.46 -30.01
C ARG A 17 -14.77 28.74 -29.47
N LYS A 18 -15.09 30.01 -29.52
CA LYS A 18 -16.32 30.75 -29.83
C LYS A 18 -17.69 30.10 -29.69
N ARG A 19 -18.48 30.86 -28.97
CA ARG A 19 -19.94 30.98 -28.83
C ARG A 19 -20.75 30.90 -30.10
N GLY A 20 -21.90 30.21 -30.04
CA GLY A 20 -23.06 30.38 -30.93
C GLY A 20 -24.30 30.56 -30.06
N ARG A 21 -24.84 31.80 -30.08
CA ARG A 21 -26.14 32.14 -29.52
C ARG A 21 -27.22 31.76 -30.52
N LEU A 22 -28.38 31.27 -30.08
CA LEU A 22 -29.67 31.50 -30.67
C LEU A 22 -30.73 31.60 -29.57
N ASN A 23 -31.51 32.66 -29.68
CA ASN A 23 -32.59 33.13 -28.82
C ASN A 23 -33.93 33.03 -29.60
N PRO A 24 -35.05 33.43 -29.02
CA PRO A 24 -36.20 32.59 -28.67
C PRO A 24 -37.48 32.99 -29.45
N ARG A 25 -38.57 32.31 -29.25
CA ARG A 25 -39.93 32.88 -29.21
C ARG A 25 -41.06 31.85 -29.39
N GLY A 26 -42.05 32.05 -28.57
CA GLY A 26 -43.50 31.87 -28.86
C GLY A 26 -44.05 30.58 -28.21
N SER A 27 -45.20 30.56 -27.59
CA SER A 27 -46.21 31.47 -27.10
C SER A 27 -47.21 30.66 -26.28
N LEU A 28 -47.62 31.17 -25.17
CA LEU A 28 -48.96 31.25 -24.57
C LEU A 28 -50.08 30.24 -24.90
N VAL A 29 -50.79 29.90 -23.80
CA VAL A 29 -52.25 29.75 -23.59
C VAL A 29 -52.70 28.37 -23.03
N GLY A 30 -53.41 28.49 -21.89
CA GLY A 30 -54.45 27.62 -21.39
C GLY A 30 -54.26 27.15 -19.95
N ALA A 31 -54.60 27.86 -19.03
CA ALA A 31 -55.72 28.16 -18.11
C ALA A 31 -56.29 26.93 -17.38
N LEU A 32 -56.17 27.05 -16.02
CA LEU A 32 -57.09 26.64 -14.96
C LEU A 32 -57.73 25.25 -15.00
N TRP A 33 -57.51 24.49 -13.89
CA TRP A 33 -58.55 24.06 -12.94
C TRP A 33 -57.89 23.61 -11.63
N ALA A 34 -58.27 24.30 -10.55
CA ALA A 34 -57.94 23.96 -9.19
C ALA A 34 -58.85 22.84 -8.67
N LEU A 35 -58.30 21.89 -7.97
CA LEU A 35 -59.04 21.13 -6.96
C LEU A 35 -58.07 20.63 -5.88
N CYS A 36 -58.32 21.09 -4.67
CA CYS A 36 -57.68 20.64 -3.41
C CYS A 36 -57.90 19.18 -3.19
N LEU A 37 -56.81 18.44 -2.97
CA LEU A 37 -56.80 17.21 -2.22
C LEU A 37 -55.63 17.28 -1.24
N ILE A 38 -55.96 17.62 0.01
CA ILE A 38 -55.08 17.47 1.16
C ILE A 38 -54.94 15.95 1.40
N GLY A 39 -53.91 15.37 0.78
CA GLY A 39 -53.44 14.05 1.15
C GLY A 39 -52.29 14.23 2.15
N LEU A 40 -52.51 13.83 3.41
CA LEU A 40 -51.44 13.62 4.39
C LEU A 40 -50.47 12.58 3.81
N LEU A 41 -49.42 13.04 3.12
CA LEU A 41 -48.25 12.23 2.90
C LEU A 41 -47.44 12.28 4.18
N CYS A 42 -47.66 11.28 5.02
CA CYS A 42 -46.72 10.87 6.05
C CYS A 42 -45.46 10.47 5.30
N ALA A 43 -44.55 11.46 5.10
CA ALA A 43 -43.20 11.20 4.62
C ALA A 43 -42.47 10.40 5.72
N CYS A 44 -42.64 9.09 5.67
CA CYS A 44 -41.68 8.20 6.30
C CYS A 44 -40.34 8.49 5.59
N SER A 45 -39.57 9.44 6.14
CA SER A 45 -38.15 9.56 5.87
C SER A 45 -37.51 8.28 6.41
N THR A 46 -37.54 7.23 5.61
CA THR A 46 -36.59 6.15 5.76
C THR A 46 -35.25 6.79 5.44
N THR A 47 -34.57 7.29 6.46
CA THR A 47 -33.13 7.50 6.40
C THR A 47 -32.55 6.13 6.08
N ASN A 48 -32.40 5.85 4.79
CA ASN A 48 -31.51 4.80 4.33
C ASN A 48 -30.14 5.23 4.85
N LYS A 49 -29.81 4.77 6.05
CA LYS A 49 -28.46 4.81 6.57
C LYS A 49 -27.69 3.96 5.58
N LEU A 50 -27.09 4.59 4.57
CA LEU A 50 -26.12 3.90 3.72
C LEU A 50 -25.18 3.21 4.68
N VAL A 51 -25.26 1.88 4.74
CA VAL A 51 -24.30 1.10 5.52
C VAL A 51 -22.97 1.39 4.85
N GLU A 52 -22.18 2.26 5.48
CA GLU A 52 -20.84 2.60 4.99
C GLU A 52 -20.08 1.29 4.88
N SER A 53 -19.66 0.92 3.66
CA SER A 53 -18.92 -0.31 3.46
C SER A 53 -17.67 -0.28 4.33
N LYS A 54 -17.38 -1.39 5.00
CA LYS A 54 -16.22 -1.52 5.88
C LYS A 54 -14.93 -1.11 5.15
N ALA A 55 -13.98 -0.60 5.88
CA ALA A 55 -12.63 -0.32 5.39
C ALA A 55 -11.65 -1.39 5.91
N THR A 56 -10.46 -1.44 5.32
CA THR A 56 -9.32 -2.21 5.85
C THR A 56 -8.70 -1.44 7.03
N LEU A 57 -9.55 -1.20 8.01
CA LEU A 57 -9.30 -0.39 9.21
C LEU A 57 -9.99 -1.03 10.40
N TRP A 58 -9.27 -1.17 11.51
CA TRP A 58 -9.84 -1.69 12.76
C TRP A 58 -9.63 -0.69 13.89
N LYS A 59 -10.60 -0.69 14.80
CA LYS A 59 -10.55 0.02 16.06
C LYS A 59 -10.30 -0.99 17.17
N VAL A 60 -9.26 -0.75 17.96
CA VAL A 60 -8.91 -1.50 19.18
C VAL A 60 -9.17 -0.59 20.36
N LYS A 61 -9.87 -1.09 21.36
CA LYS A 61 -10.10 -0.36 22.60
C LYS A 61 -8.91 -0.60 23.53
N GLY A 62 -8.16 0.45 23.84
CA GLY A 62 -7.17 0.46 24.91
C GLY A 62 -7.79 0.80 26.26
N ASP A 63 -6.96 0.96 27.31
CA ASP A 63 -7.41 1.26 28.67
C ASP A 63 -8.07 2.65 28.76
N HIS A 64 -7.43 3.65 28.15
CA HIS A 64 -7.85 5.05 28.17
C HIS A 64 -7.85 5.71 26.79
N ASN A 65 -7.61 4.93 25.72
CA ASN A 65 -7.42 5.44 24.37
C ASN A 65 -8.05 4.52 23.31
N THR A 66 -7.83 4.89 22.07
CA THR A 66 -8.17 4.11 20.89
C THR A 66 -6.91 3.89 20.05
N ILE A 67 -6.69 2.64 19.64
CA ILE A 67 -5.72 2.30 18.62
C ILE A 67 -6.48 2.02 17.31
N TYR A 68 -6.13 2.72 16.25
CA TYR A 68 -6.57 2.41 14.89
C TYR A 68 -5.49 1.60 14.19
N LEU A 69 -5.85 0.46 13.62
CA LEU A 69 -4.98 -0.36 12.78
C LEU A 69 -5.43 -0.19 11.33
N LEU A 70 -4.65 0.47 10.53
CA LEU A 70 -4.91 0.67 9.10
C LEU A 70 -4.02 -0.26 8.28
N GLY A 71 -4.66 -1.18 7.54
CA GLY A 71 -3.95 -1.96 6.53
C GLY A 71 -3.64 -1.08 5.33
N SER A 72 -2.37 -0.91 5.02
CA SER A 72 -1.93 -0.12 3.88
C SER A 72 -1.69 -0.97 2.64
N VAL A 73 -1.66 -0.31 1.49
CA VAL A 73 -1.16 -0.81 0.22
C VAL A 73 -0.11 0.18 -0.26
N HIS A 74 1.11 -0.33 -0.47
CA HIS A 74 2.29 0.51 -0.79
C HIS A 74 2.23 1.14 -2.19
N VAL A 75 1.39 0.61 -3.08
CA VAL A 75 1.23 1.10 -4.45
C VAL A 75 -0.25 1.23 -4.79
N LEU A 76 -0.65 2.39 -5.29
CA LEU A 76 -2.02 2.63 -5.74
C LEU A 76 -2.03 3.28 -7.12
N SER A 77 -3.18 3.28 -7.77
CA SER A 77 -3.45 4.11 -8.94
C SER A 77 -4.29 5.33 -8.54
N LYS A 78 -4.35 6.34 -9.41
CA LYS A 78 -5.18 7.54 -9.17
C LYS A 78 -6.67 7.20 -8.96
N HIS A 79 -7.15 6.08 -9.50
CA HIS A 79 -8.54 5.63 -9.33
C HIS A 79 -8.88 5.13 -7.91
N ALA A 80 -7.87 4.93 -7.05
CA ALA A 80 -8.09 4.58 -5.65
C ALA A 80 -8.50 5.80 -4.80
N TYR A 81 -8.33 7.00 -5.31
CA TYR A 81 -8.63 8.25 -4.60
C TYR A 81 -9.96 8.87 -5.01
N PRO A 82 -10.66 9.58 -4.09
CA PRO A 82 -10.27 9.81 -2.70
C PRO A 82 -10.33 8.52 -1.87
N LEU A 83 -9.52 8.47 -0.80
CA LEU A 83 -9.57 7.39 0.18
C LEU A 83 -10.91 7.42 0.94
N LYS A 84 -11.29 6.28 1.55
CA LYS A 84 -12.53 6.22 2.35
C LYS A 84 -12.51 7.23 3.50
N PRO A 85 -13.62 7.92 3.77
CA PRO A 85 -13.70 8.89 4.88
C PRO A 85 -13.38 8.30 6.25
N ALA A 86 -13.59 7.00 6.46
CA ALA A 86 -13.24 6.31 7.70
C ALA A 86 -11.74 6.38 8.01
N LEU A 87 -10.87 6.30 6.99
CA LEU A 87 -9.42 6.39 7.15
C LEU A 87 -9.02 7.81 7.56
N GLU A 88 -9.65 8.81 6.95
CA GLU A 88 -9.41 10.22 7.27
C GLU A 88 -9.84 10.54 8.71
N ARG A 89 -11.02 10.04 9.11
CA ARG A 89 -11.50 10.21 10.50
C ARG A 89 -10.56 9.56 11.53
N ALA A 90 -10.05 8.37 11.25
CA ALA A 90 -9.09 7.70 12.12
C ALA A 90 -7.77 8.49 12.24
N PHE A 91 -7.30 9.07 11.13
CA PHE A 91 -6.15 9.94 11.16
C PHE A 91 -6.40 11.22 11.97
N ASP A 92 -7.56 11.86 11.78
CA ASP A 92 -7.89 13.11 12.47
C ASP A 92 -8.03 12.90 13.98
N ASP A 93 -8.59 11.77 14.41
CA ASP A 93 -8.78 11.39 15.83
C ASP A 93 -7.45 10.93 16.50
N ALA A 94 -6.48 10.46 15.73
CA ALA A 94 -5.20 10.00 16.27
C ALA A 94 -4.30 11.19 16.70
N ASN A 95 -3.65 11.05 17.85
CA ASN A 95 -2.64 12.00 18.32
C ASN A 95 -1.27 11.75 17.70
N GLN A 96 -0.97 10.49 17.39
CA GLN A 96 0.31 10.04 16.85
C GLN A 96 0.06 9.02 15.72
N VAL A 97 1.00 8.95 14.76
CA VAL A 97 0.95 8.00 13.65
C VAL A 97 2.17 7.09 13.72
N VAL A 98 1.92 5.79 13.65
CA VAL A 98 2.95 4.76 13.73
C VAL A 98 3.00 4.04 12.38
N PHE A 99 4.17 3.90 11.80
CA PHE A 99 4.41 3.15 10.57
C PHE A 99 5.24 1.89 10.85
N GLU A 100 5.42 1.05 9.85
CA GLU A 100 6.39 -0.05 9.95
C GLU A 100 7.77 0.49 10.27
N ILE A 101 8.21 1.53 9.55
CA ILE A 101 9.46 2.25 9.80
C ILE A 101 9.22 3.75 9.94
N ASP A 102 9.98 4.39 10.82
CA ASP A 102 9.98 5.85 10.94
C ASP A 102 10.81 6.49 9.83
N LEU A 103 10.13 6.93 8.78
CA LEU A 103 10.77 7.58 7.63
C LEU A 103 11.38 8.96 7.98
N THR A 104 11.08 9.55 9.15
CA THR A 104 11.67 10.84 9.55
C THR A 104 13.16 10.72 9.89
N GLN A 105 13.61 9.52 10.24
CA GLN A 105 14.98 9.24 10.66
C GLN A 105 15.94 9.06 9.48
N PHE A 106 15.44 9.07 8.23
CA PHE A 106 16.28 8.83 7.06
C PHE A 106 16.69 10.13 6.38
N THR A 107 18.00 10.27 6.23
CA THR A 107 18.58 11.18 5.25
C THR A 107 18.77 10.47 3.92
N PRO A 108 18.84 11.19 2.78
CA PRO A 108 19.17 10.57 1.49
C PRO A 108 20.51 9.82 1.52
N GLU A 109 21.44 10.23 2.37
CA GLU A 109 22.76 9.59 2.50
C GLU A 109 22.67 8.28 3.29
N SER A 110 21.99 8.26 4.45
CA SER A 110 21.81 7.03 5.25
C SER A 110 21.03 5.97 4.46
N PHE A 111 20.02 6.38 3.69
CA PHE A 111 19.27 5.48 2.81
C PHE A 111 20.19 4.89 1.71
N ARG A 112 21.02 5.71 1.04
CA ARG A 112 21.96 5.20 0.02
C ARG A 112 22.99 4.24 0.60
N GLN A 113 23.48 4.49 1.81
CA GLN A 113 24.43 3.61 2.48
C GLN A 113 23.80 2.25 2.79
N GLU A 114 22.60 2.25 3.37
CA GLU A 114 21.88 1.03 3.69
C GLU A 114 21.51 0.26 2.41
N PHE A 115 21.05 0.94 1.38
CA PHE A 115 20.79 0.36 0.06
C PHE A 115 22.01 -0.34 -0.52
N LYS A 116 23.21 0.32 -0.51
CA LYS A 116 24.45 -0.29 -1.00
C LYS A 116 24.82 -1.53 -0.20
N ARG A 117 24.60 -1.51 1.09
CA ARG A 117 24.94 -2.62 1.98
C ARG A 117 24.04 -3.83 1.74
N THR A 118 22.74 -3.64 1.54
CA THR A 118 21.74 -4.70 1.52
C THR A 118 21.36 -5.15 0.11
N ALA A 119 21.23 -4.23 -0.84
CA ALA A 119 20.74 -4.51 -2.19
C ALA A 119 21.83 -4.92 -3.19
N LEU A 120 23.10 -4.59 -2.89
CA LEU A 120 24.19 -4.86 -3.80
C LEU A 120 25.14 -5.93 -3.29
N TYR A 121 25.64 -6.73 -4.21
CA TYR A 121 26.76 -7.62 -3.93
C TYR A 121 28.05 -6.82 -3.63
N PRO A 122 28.90 -7.30 -2.71
CA PRO A 122 30.22 -6.74 -2.51
C PRO A 122 31.07 -6.90 -3.78
N SER A 123 32.20 -6.17 -3.81
CA SER A 123 33.15 -6.28 -4.93
C SER A 123 33.60 -7.72 -5.16
N GLY A 124 33.65 -8.13 -6.41
CA GLY A 124 34.06 -9.49 -6.81
C GLY A 124 32.94 -10.54 -6.84
N GLN A 125 31.73 -10.21 -6.35
CA GLN A 125 30.54 -11.03 -6.47
C GLN A 125 29.56 -10.43 -7.47
N SER A 126 28.73 -11.27 -8.10
CA SER A 126 27.72 -10.85 -9.08
C SER A 126 26.64 -11.92 -9.27
N LEU A 127 25.53 -11.53 -9.90
CA LEU A 127 24.44 -12.44 -10.26
C LEU A 127 24.96 -13.65 -11.05
N SER A 128 25.78 -13.42 -12.10
CA SER A 128 26.34 -14.50 -12.95
C SER A 128 27.23 -15.49 -12.20
N LYS A 129 27.79 -15.10 -11.03
CA LYS A 129 28.58 -16.01 -10.19
C LYS A 129 27.76 -16.77 -9.17
N LYS A 130 26.58 -16.28 -8.86
CA LYS A 130 25.73 -16.80 -7.75
C LYS A 130 24.54 -17.60 -8.24
N LEU A 131 23.97 -17.22 -9.38
CA LEU A 131 22.78 -17.85 -9.93
C LEU A 131 23.13 -19.02 -10.84
N SER A 132 22.23 -19.98 -10.96
CA SER A 132 22.33 -21.09 -11.90
C SER A 132 22.34 -20.59 -13.36
N PRO A 133 22.94 -21.35 -14.30
CA PRO A 133 22.93 -20.99 -15.72
C PRO A 133 21.50 -20.82 -16.27
N GLY A 134 20.53 -21.63 -15.79
CA GLY A 134 19.13 -21.55 -16.20
C GLY A 134 18.49 -20.22 -15.80
N THR A 135 18.74 -19.75 -14.59
CA THR A 135 18.25 -18.46 -14.10
C THR A 135 18.90 -17.29 -14.84
N ILE A 136 20.17 -17.39 -15.19
CA ILE A 136 20.85 -16.37 -16.02
C ILE A 136 20.21 -16.27 -17.41
N GLU A 137 19.91 -17.39 -18.07
CA GLU A 137 19.20 -17.38 -19.36
C GLU A 137 17.77 -16.82 -19.24
N LEU A 138 17.07 -17.15 -18.15
CA LEU A 138 15.77 -16.56 -17.85
C LEU A 138 15.87 -15.03 -17.69
N LEU A 139 16.84 -14.53 -16.96
CA LEU A 139 17.08 -13.09 -16.81
C LEU A 139 17.37 -12.41 -18.14
N LYS A 140 18.21 -13.00 -18.99
CA LYS A 140 18.49 -12.46 -20.33
C LYS A 140 17.23 -12.35 -21.20
N SER A 141 16.26 -13.24 -21.02
CA SER A 141 15.00 -13.21 -21.75
C SER A 141 14.01 -12.15 -21.21
N VAL A 142 14.02 -11.91 -19.91
CA VAL A 142 13.04 -11.05 -19.22
C VAL A 142 13.47 -9.60 -19.11
N LEU A 143 14.75 -9.33 -18.76
CA LEU A 143 15.25 -7.99 -18.51
C LEU A 143 15.00 -6.98 -19.64
N PRO A 144 15.11 -7.35 -20.95
CA PRO A 144 14.84 -6.40 -22.04
C PRO A 144 13.41 -5.83 -22.03
N HIS A 145 12.41 -6.57 -21.55
CA HIS A 145 11.04 -6.08 -21.41
C HIS A 145 10.92 -4.90 -20.45
N TYR A 146 11.88 -4.78 -19.52
CA TYR A 146 11.94 -3.71 -18.52
C TYR A 146 13.03 -2.67 -18.84
N GLY A 147 13.62 -2.71 -20.04
CA GLY A 147 14.65 -1.77 -20.49
C GLY A 147 16.03 -2.00 -19.83
N LEU A 148 16.26 -3.22 -19.32
CA LEU A 148 17.51 -3.61 -18.68
C LEU A 148 18.25 -4.68 -19.48
N THR A 149 19.54 -4.81 -19.17
CA THR A 149 20.43 -5.88 -19.61
C THR A 149 21.13 -6.47 -18.39
N LEU A 150 21.61 -7.70 -18.49
CA LEU A 150 22.23 -8.39 -17.36
C LEU A 150 23.40 -7.60 -16.76
N ASP A 151 24.26 -6.99 -17.60
CA ASP A 151 25.40 -6.19 -17.17
C ASP A 151 25.03 -5.02 -16.25
N LYS A 152 23.84 -4.41 -16.44
CA LYS A 152 23.35 -3.31 -15.61
C LYS A 152 22.92 -3.76 -14.22
N VAL A 153 22.54 -5.01 -14.08
CA VAL A 153 22.02 -5.57 -12.82
C VAL A 153 22.97 -6.56 -12.14
N GLU A 154 24.12 -6.83 -12.73
CA GLU A 154 25.11 -7.81 -12.24
C GLU A 154 25.45 -7.68 -10.75
N ARG A 155 25.44 -6.47 -10.24
CA ARG A 155 25.72 -6.20 -8.83
C ARG A 155 24.53 -6.26 -7.91
N PHE A 156 23.32 -6.39 -8.43
CA PHE A 156 22.13 -6.52 -7.59
C PHE A 156 22.11 -7.90 -6.92
N ARG A 157 21.63 -7.94 -5.67
CA ARG A 157 21.24 -9.22 -5.05
C ARG A 157 19.92 -9.70 -5.68
N PRO A 158 19.68 -11.02 -5.75
CA PRO A 158 18.50 -11.55 -6.43
C PRO A 158 17.17 -11.02 -5.85
N TRP A 159 17.04 -10.93 -4.53
CA TRP A 159 15.86 -10.39 -3.88
C TRP A 159 15.58 -8.94 -4.32
N PHE A 160 16.62 -8.12 -4.40
CA PHE A 160 16.46 -6.72 -4.81
C PHE A 160 16.05 -6.60 -6.28
N LEU A 161 16.60 -7.44 -7.15
CA LEU A 161 16.19 -7.49 -8.55
C LEU A 161 14.73 -7.94 -8.68
N ALA A 162 14.28 -8.89 -7.86
CA ALA A 162 12.88 -9.34 -7.80
C ALA A 162 11.94 -8.18 -7.43
N GLU A 163 12.24 -7.45 -6.36
CA GLU A 163 11.48 -6.28 -5.92
C GLU A 163 11.47 -5.16 -6.98
N TRP A 164 12.61 -4.91 -7.59
CA TRP A 164 12.72 -3.91 -8.65
C TRP A 164 11.86 -4.28 -9.87
N LEU A 165 11.88 -5.53 -10.32
CA LEU A 165 11.07 -6.02 -11.44
C LEU A 165 9.57 -5.94 -11.11
N SER A 166 9.17 -6.31 -9.89
CA SER A 166 7.79 -6.21 -9.40
C SER A 166 7.30 -4.76 -9.42
N SER A 167 8.08 -3.85 -8.85
CA SER A 167 7.78 -2.41 -8.84
C SER A 167 7.63 -1.87 -10.25
N ARG A 168 8.57 -2.22 -11.15
CA ARG A 168 8.53 -1.77 -12.53
C ARG A 168 7.34 -2.31 -13.31
N ALA A 169 6.94 -3.56 -13.08
CA ALA A 169 5.74 -4.15 -13.68
C ALA A 169 4.48 -3.40 -13.25
N LEU A 170 4.40 -3.00 -11.98
CA LEU A 170 3.28 -2.20 -11.45
C LEU A 170 3.26 -0.79 -12.00
N GLU A 171 4.40 -0.12 -12.13
CA GLU A 171 4.49 1.19 -12.78
C GLU A 171 3.98 1.14 -14.23
N MET A 172 4.38 0.12 -15.01
CA MET A 172 3.91 -0.08 -16.38
C MET A 172 2.40 -0.33 -16.44
N ALA A 173 1.82 -0.89 -15.38
CA ALA A 173 0.38 -1.12 -15.24
C ALA A 173 -0.40 0.10 -14.69
N GLY A 174 0.30 1.24 -14.44
CA GLY A 174 -0.30 2.50 -13.98
C GLY A 174 -0.44 2.65 -12.48
N PHE A 175 0.24 1.79 -11.70
CA PHE A 175 0.37 1.96 -10.26
C PHE A 175 1.59 2.83 -9.92
N SER A 176 1.60 3.41 -8.73
CA SER A 176 2.73 4.20 -8.24
C SER A 176 2.85 4.07 -6.72
N ASP A 177 4.07 3.93 -6.24
CA ASP A 177 4.45 4.00 -4.83
C ASP A 177 4.16 5.38 -4.22
N ARG A 178 4.29 6.45 -5.01
CA ARG A 178 3.94 7.81 -4.59
C ARG A 178 2.48 7.99 -4.23
N LEU A 179 1.63 7.07 -4.66
CA LEU A 179 0.21 7.03 -4.35
C LEU A 179 -0.11 6.02 -3.24
N GLY A 180 0.90 5.36 -2.68
CA GLY A 180 0.73 4.42 -1.56
C GLY A 180 0.11 5.07 -0.34
N VAL A 181 -0.66 4.27 0.40
CA VAL A 181 -1.38 4.72 1.62
C VAL A 181 -0.39 5.21 2.68
N ASP A 182 0.74 4.52 2.81
CA ASP A 182 1.79 4.85 3.77
C ASP A 182 2.34 6.26 3.52
N LEU A 183 2.76 6.54 2.29
CA LEU A 183 3.30 7.86 1.92
C LEU A 183 2.25 8.96 2.01
N TYR A 184 0.99 8.65 1.66
CA TYR A 184 -0.12 9.60 1.80
C TYR A 184 -0.26 10.06 3.25
N PHE A 185 -0.40 9.14 4.18
CA PHE A 185 -0.56 9.48 5.60
C PHE A 185 0.74 9.99 6.24
N TYR A 186 1.91 9.55 5.77
CA TYR A 186 3.18 10.11 6.21
C TYR A 186 3.26 11.61 5.89
N HIS A 187 2.97 12.00 4.65
CA HIS A 187 2.96 13.41 4.27
C HIS A 187 1.90 14.21 5.03
N LYS A 188 0.73 13.61 5.25
CA LYS A 188 -0.35 14.24 6.02
C LYS A 188 0.06 14.44 7.49
N ALA A 189 0.72 13.45 8.12
CA ALA A 189 1.22 13.55 9.48
C ALA A 189 2.27 14.66 9.62
N LYS A 190 3.21 14.72 8.68
CA LYS A 190 4.22 15.79 8.62
C LYS A 190 3.58 17.17 8.49
N ALA A 191 2.61 17.33 7.59
CA ALA A 191 1.90 18.60 7.39
C ALA A 191 1.08 19.02 8.61
N ALA A 192 0.50 18.05 9.34
CA ALA A 192 -0.28 18.31 10.55
C ALA A 192 0.60 18.43 11.83
N GLY A 193 1.90 18.25 11.74
CA GLY A 193 2.81 18.25 12.89
C GLY A 193 2.57 17.10 13.88
N LYS A 194 1.91 16.00 13.46
CA LYS A 194 1.71 14.83 14.31
C LYS A 194 3.02 14.08 14.49
N PRO A 195 3.34 13.59 15.70
CA PRO A 195 4.47 12.71 15.92
C PRO A 195 4.39 11.45 15.05
N VAL A 196 5.52 11.06 14.48
CA VAL A 196 5.68 9.85 13.66
C VAL A 196 6.61 8.89 14.39
N LEU A 197 6.21 7.63 14.48
CA LEU A 197 6.95 6.54 15.11
C LEU A 197 7.10 5.38 14.12
N GLY A 198 8.01 4.44 14.41
CA GLY A 198 8.18 3.18 13.68
C GLY A 198 8.13 1.99 14.61
N LEU A 199 7.55 0.87 14.14
CA LEU A 199 7.55 -0.41 14.86
C LEU A 199 8.89 -1.14 14.72
N GLU A 200 9.62 -0.84 13.67
CA GLU A 200 10.94 -1.41 13.39
C GLU A 200 11.84 -0.40 12.67
N THR A 201 13.11 -0.75 12.53
CA THR A 201 14.09 0.07 11.81
C THR A 201 14.23 -0.38 10.35
N LEU A 202 14.77 0.48 9.48
CA LEU A 202 15.13 0.09 8.12
C LEU A 202 16.10 -1.10 8.10
N ARG A 203 16.99 -1.18 9.09
CA ARG A 203 17.91 -2.30 9.23
C ARG A 203 17.17 -3.60 9.51
N ASP A 204 16.14 -3.59 10.36
CA ASP A 204 15.31 -4.78 10.62
C ASP A 204 14.67 -5.28 9.32
N GLN A 205 14.09 -4.40 8.50
CA GLN A 205 13.54 -4.78 7.19
C GLN A 205 14.61 -5.30 6.22
N ALA A 206 15.76 -4.63 6.17
CA ALA A 206 16.84 -5.06 5.29
C ALA A 206 17.40 -6.44 5.68
N GLN A 207 17.44 -6.77 6.97
CA GLN A 207 17.88 -8.06 7.48
C GLN A 207 16.96 -9.23 7.11
N ILE A 208 15.69 -8.96 6.76
CA ILE A 208 14.76 -9.98 6.29
C ILE A 208 15.37 -10.74 5.10
N PHE A 209 15.82 -9.99 4.11
CA PHE A 209 16.41 -10.56 2.90
C PHE A 209 17.86 -11.05 3.09
N ASP A 210 18.58 -10.52 4.07
CA ASP A 210 19.90 -11.02 4.46
C ASP A 210 19.83 -12.43 5.10
N SER A 211 18.66 -12.86 5.60
CA SER A 211 18.45 -14.20 6.15
C SER A 211 18.34 -15.29 5.09
N PHE A 212 18.07 -14.94 3.83
CA PHE A 212 17.97 -15.88 2.73
C PHE A 212 19.35 -16.36 2.30
N ASN A 213 19.52 -17.69 2.22
CA ASN A 213 20.71 -18.29 1.59
C ASN A 213 20.68 -18.07 0.06
N ASP A 214 21.73 -18.50 -0.65
CA ASP A 214 21.86 -18.30 -2.11
C ASP A 214 20.71 -19.00 -2.88
N GLU A 215 20.28 -20.20 -2.46
CA GLU A 215 19.21 -20.98 -3.09
C GLU A 215 17.84 -20.31 -2.86
N GLU A 216 17.54 -19.90 -1.64
CA GLU A 216 16.31 -19.17 -1.29
C GLU A 216 16.21 -17.84 -2.05
N ASN A 217 17.31 -17.11 -2.18
CA ASN A 217 17.38 -15.88 -2.97
C ASN A 217 17.10 -16.13 -4.45
N GLU A 218 17.68 -17.20 -5.03
CA GLU A 218 17.43 -17.57 -6.42
C GLU A 218 15.99 -18.00 -6.63
N LEU A 219 15.44 -18.83 -5.74
CA LEU A 219 14.04 -19.27 -5.79
C LEU A 219 13.08 -18.09 -5.71
N TYR A 220 13.33 -17.14 -4.80
CA TYR A 220 12.53 -15.92 -4.67
C TYR A 220 12.52 -15.13 -5.99
N LEU A 221 13.67 -14.93 -6.61
CA LEU A 221 13.78 -14.23 -7.90
C LEU A 221 13.03 -14.97 -9.02
N VAL A 222 13.22 -16.28 -9.15
CA VAL A 222 12.58 -17.10 -10.19
C VAL A 222 11.07 -17.11 -10.02
N SER A 223 10.58 -17.29 -8.79
CA SER A 223 9.15 -17.27 -8.47
C SER A 223 8.53 -15.91 -8.80
N THR A 224 9.21 -14.81 -8.44
CA THR A 224 8.79 -13.47 -8.79
C THR A 224 8.68 -13.28 -10.30
N ILE A 225 9.73 -13.61 -11.05
CA ILE A 225 9.73 -13.51 -12.53
C ILE A 225 8.58 -14.29 -13.14
N SER A 226 8.34 -15.50 -12.65
CA SER A 226 7.25 -16.37 -13.13
C SER A 226 5.86 -15.77 -12.87
N GLY A 227 5.71 -15.01 -11.79
CA GLY A 227 4.48 -14.32 -11.39
C GLY A 227 4.23 -13.01 -12.12
N LEU A 228 5.26 -12.36 -12.70
CA LEU A 228 5.15 -11.02 -13.29
C LEU A 228 4.00 -10.85 -14.32
N PRO A 229 3.70 -11.82 -15.22
CA PRO A 229 2.61 -11.67 -16.19
C PRO A 229 1.23 -11.49 -15.54
N ALA A 230 1.00 -12.09 -14.37
CA ALA A 230 -0.27 -12.01 -13.64
C ALA A 230 -0.25 -10.95 -12.52
N TYR A 231 0.91 -10.40 -12.20
CA TYR A 231 1.12 -9.59 -11.01
C TYR A 231 0.24 -8.34 -10.94
N ALA A 232 0.17 -7.58 -12.03
CA ALA A 232 -0.67 -6.38 -12.08
C ALA A 232 -2.17 -6.68 -11.93
N VAL A 233 -2.64 -7.84 -12.44
CA VAL A 233 -4.03 -8.29 -12.26
C VAL A 233 -4.28 -8.67 -10.81
N MET A 234 -3.34 -9.39 -10.21
CA MET A 234 -3.41 -9.76 -8.79
C MET A 234 -3.45 -8.52 -7.89
N VAL A 235 -2.54 -7.56 -8.10
CA VAL A 235 -2.50 -6.31 -7.32
C VAL A 235 -3.77 -5.48 -7.51
N ARG A 236 -4.36 -5.45 -8.71
CA ARG A 236 -5.66 -4.79 -8.93
C ARG A 236 -6.76 -5.42 -8.08
N ARG A 237 -6.88 -6.74 -8.07
CA ARG A 237 -7.84 -7.45 -7.21
C ARG A 237 -7.60 -7.20 -5.73
N LEU A 238 -6.33 -7.15 -5.32
CA LEU A 238 -5.96 -6.81 -3.95
C LEU A 238 -6.39 -5.40 -3.57
N VAL A 239 -6.15 -4.42 -4.44
CA VAL A 239 -6.57 -3.02 -4.23
C VAL A 239 -8.10 -2.90 -4.18
N ASP A 240 -8.84 -3.64 -5.01
CA ASP A 240 -10.30 -3.66 -4.97
C ASP A 240 -10.80 -4.26 -3.65
N ALA A 241 -10.27 -5.42 -3.22
CA ALA A 241 -10.59 -6.03 -1.93
C ALA A 241 -10.24 -5.10 -0.75
N TRP A 242 -9.10 -4.42 -0.82
CA TRP A 242 -8.68 -3.43 0.16
C TRP A 242 -9.66 -2.25 0.24
N LYS A 243 -10.06 -1.71 -0.91
CA LYS A 243 -11.06 -0.63 -0.98
C LYS A 243 -12.40 -1.06 -0.39
N ASP A 244 -12.82 -2.29 -0.66
CA ASP A 244 -14.11 -2.80 -0.18
C ASP A 244 -14.08 -3.23 1.30
N GLY A 245 -12.87 -3.34 1.89
CA GLY A 245 -12.69 -3.86 3.24
C GLY A 245 -13.00 -5.35 3.34
N ASP A 246 -12.86 -6.07 2.23
CA ASP A 246 -13.03 -7.53 2.18
C ASP A 246 -11.78 -8.23 2.72
N VAL A 247 -11.75 -8.37 4.04
CA VAL A 247 -10.61 -9.00 4.75
C VAL A 247 -10.45 -10.47 4.42
N GLY A 248 -11.53 -11.16 4.04
CA GLY A 248 -11.46 -12.57 3.63
C GLY A 248 -10.74 -12.74 2.31
N LEU A 249 -11.07 -11.90 1.32
CA LEU A 249 -10.37 -11.90 0.03
C LEU A 249 -8.94 -11.39 0.17
N LEU A 250 -8.70 -10.37 1.02
CA LEU A 250 -7.34 -9.90 1.33
C LEU A 250 -6.47 -11.02 1.91
N ASP A 251 -6.98 -11.75 2.89
CA ASP A 251 -6.29 -12.90 3.48
C ASP A 251 -5.98 -13.97 2.42
N GLN A 252 -6.98 -14.31 1.60
CA GLN A 252 -6.79 -15.28 0.53
C GLN A 252 -5.71 -14.86 -0.46
N LEU A 253 -5.66 -13.58 -0.86
CA LEU A 253 -4.70 -13.08 -1.86
C LEU A 253 -3.29 -12.89 -1.30
N LEU A 254 -3.16 -12.44 -0.04
CA LEU A 254 -1.87 -12.12 0.58
C LEU A 254 -1.21 -13.33 1.25
N ASN A 255 -2.01 -14.29 1.71
CA ASN A 255 -1.53 -15.46 2.43
C ASN A 255 -1.67 -16.77 1.62
N GLN A 256 -1.96 -16.67 0.31
CA GLN A 256 -2.07 -17.87 -0.55
C GLN A 256 -0.76 -18.68 -0.57
N ASP A 257 0.39 -18.03 -0.49
CA ASP A 257 1.70 -18.67 -0.55
C ASP A 257 2.16 -19.24 0.79
N LYS A 258 1.45 -18.95 1.90
CA LYS A 258 1.78 -19.48 3.23
C LYS A 258 1.92 -21.00 3.29
N ARG A 259 1.18 -21.73 2.43
CA ARG A 259 1.24 -23.19 2.36
C ARG A 259 2.35 -23.68 1.44
N SER A 260 2.68 -22.95 0.38
CA SER A 260 3.69 -23.31 -0.61
C SER A 260 5.10 -22.88 -0.18
N ASP A 261 5.21 -21.75 0.50
CA ASP A 261 6.46 -21.21 1.03
C ASP A 261 6.25 -20.63 2.44
N PRO A 262 6.10 -21.50 3.45
CA PRO A 262 5.89 -21.07 4.83
C PRO A 262 7.10 -20.32 5.42
N THR A 263 8.31 -20.59 4.91
CA THR A 263 9.54 -19.92 5.40
C THR A 263 9.55 -18.46 5.02
N THR A 264 9.31 -18.14 3.77
CA THR A 264 9.21 -16.74 3.30
C THR A 264 8.07 -16.00 3.99
N HIS A 265 6.89 -16.65 4.13
CA HIS A 265 5.77 -16.03 4.84
C HIS A 265 6.12 -15.74 6.32
N ASP A 266 6.77 -16.66 7.00
CA ASP A 266 7.15 -16.49 8.41
C ASP A 266 8.10 -15.31 8.58
N VAL A 267 9.06 -15.15 7.70
CA VAL A 267 10.04 -14.06 7.74
C VAL A 267 9.42 -12.70 7.37
N LEU A 268 8.57 -12.68 6.35
CA LEU A 268 7.94 -11.44 5.88
C LEU A 268 6.83 -10.93 6.82
N PHE A 269 6.09 -11.83 7.48
CA PHE A 269 4.90 -11.49 8.25
C PHE A 269 4.94 -11.96 9.70
N SER A 270 4.96 -13.28 9.97
CA SER A 270 4.65 -13.83 11.29
C SER A 270 5.63 -13.37 12.37
N LYS A 271 6.95 -13.43 12.08
CA LYS A 271 8.00 -12.99 13.02
C LYS A 271 7.92 -11.49 13.28
N ARG A 272 7.67 -10.70 12.25
CA ARG A 272 7.53 -9.23 12.38
C ARG A 272 6.29 -8.90 13.20
N ASN A 273 5.14 -9.50 12.90
CA ASN A 273 3.92 -9.33 13.66
C ASN A 273 4.14 -9.61 15.15
N SER A 274 4.78 -10.75 15.46
CA SER A 274 5.08 -11.14 16.84
C SER A 274 6.04 -10.16 17.55
N LYS A 275 7.01 -9.61 16.80
CA LYS A 275 7.95 -8.60 17.33
C LYS A 275 7.24 -7.26 17.61
N TRP A 276 6.22 -6.90 16.84
CA TRP A 276 5.49 -5.64 17.01
C TRP A 276 4.46 -5.67 18.14
N MET A 277 3.93 -6.87 18.47
CA MET A 277 2.85 -7.00 19.48
C MET A 277 3.13 -6.31 20.80
N PRO A 278 4.32 -6.49 21.46
CA PRO A 278 4.59 -5.83 22.74
C PRO A 278 4.50 -4.31 22.66
N GLU A 279 4.92 -3.73 21.53
CA GLU A 279 4.87 -2.27 21.33
C GLU A 279 3.43 -1.80 21.06
N ILE A 280 2.65 -2.55 20.28
CA ILE A 280 1.23 -2.24 20.04
C ILE A 280 0.42 -2.35 21.33
N GLU A 281 0.70 -3.34 22.17
CA GLU A 281 0.09 -3.47 23.50
C GLU A 281 0.49 -2.32 24.41
N ARG A 282 1.76 -1.91 24.39
CA ARG A 282 2.23 -0.74 25.17
C ARG A 282 1.43 0.52 24.79
N PHE A 283 1.21 0.77 23.48
CA PHE A 283 0.39 1.90 23.05
C PHE A 283 -1.05 1.83 23.57
N ALA A 284 -1.62 0.63 23.74
CA ALA A 284 -2.99 0.47 24.27
C ALA A 284 -3.10 0.85 25.77
N HIS A 285 -2.00 0.86 26.52
CA HIS A 285 -1.95 1.27 27.92
C HIS A 285 -1.56 2.75 28.11
N GLU A 286 -1.20 3.46 27.05
CA GLU A 286 -0.81 4.87 27.10
C GLU A 286 -2.02 5.81 26.93
N SER A 287 -1.78 7.11 27.15
CA SER A 287 -2.75 8.15 26.84
C SER A 287 -2.60 8.64 25.41
N GLY A 288 -3.73 9.05 24.79
CA GLY A 288 -3.76 9.52 23.41
C GLY A 288 -4.01 8.41 22.40
N ASN A 289 -4.70 8.76 21.33
CA ASN A 289 -5.07 7.82 20.28
C ASN A 289 -3.93 7.62 19.29
N TYR A 290 -3.78 6.41 18.79
CA TYR A 290 -2.75 6.03 17.82
C TYR A 290 -3.39 5.57 16.51
N LEU A 291 -2.79 5.96 15.40
CA LEU A 291 -3.04 5.36 14.09
C LEU A 291 -1.80 4.56 13.67
N ILE A 292 -1.91 3.25 13.70
CA ILE A 292 -0.85 2.32 13.27
C ILE A 292 -1.14 1.91 11.84
N ILE A 293 -0.21 2.20 10.93
CA ILE A 293 -0.31 1.96 9.49
C ILE A 293 0.76 0.94 9.10
N VAL A 294 0.31 -0.24 8.76
CA VAL A 294 1.18 -1.35 8.32
C VAL A 294 0.57 -2.02 7.10
N GLY A 295 1.36 -2.70 6.29
CA GLY A 295 0.87 -3.43 5.13
C GLY A 295 -0.32 -4.32 5.49
N ALA A 296 -1.36 -4.34 4.64
CA ALA A 296 -2.61 -5.07 4.91
C ALA A 296 -2.37 -6.55 5.25
N GLY A 297 -1.32 -7.17 4.68
CA GLY A 297 -0.92 -8.55 4.97
C GLY A 297 -0.56 -8.80 6.43
N HIS A 298 -0.07 -7.78 7.14
CA HIS A 298 0.24 -7.90 8.56
C HIS A 298 -0.99 -7.94 9.47
N LEU A 299 -2.16 -7.50 8.97
CA LEU A 299 -3.38 -7.39 9.78
C LEU A 299 -4.34 -8.57 9.60
N VAL A 300 -4.31 -9.23 8.44
CA VAL A 300 -5.23 -10.31 8.08
C VAL A 300 -4.63 -11.69 8.35
N GLY A 301 -5.49 -12.73 8.37
CA GLY A 301 -5.06 -14.10 8.64
C GLY A 301 -4.93 -14.45 10.11
N ASP A 302 -4.64 -15.73 10.39
CA ASP A 302 -4.60 -16.28 11.76
C ASP A 302 -3.42 -15.77 12.58
N ASP A 303 -2.31 -15.43 11.95
CA ASP A 303 -1.10 -14.86 12.54
C ASP A 303 -1.00 -13.33 12.35
N GLY A 304 -2.03 -12.72 11.77
CA GLY A 304 -2.14 -11.26 11.66
C GLY A 304 -2.28 -10.58 13.03
N VAL A 305 -1.86 -9.32 13.11
CA VAL A 305 -1.90 -8.49 14.33
C VAL A 305 -3.33 -8.42 14.90
N VAL A 306 -4.36 -8.31 14.03
CA VAL A 306 -5.76 -8.29 14.46
C VAL A 306 -6.15 -9.58 15.19
N ALA A 307 -5.75 -10.73 14.67
CA ALA A 307 -6.01 -12.01 15.31
C ALA A 307 -5.22 -12.18 16.61
N GLN A 308 -3.97 -11.71 16.64
CA GLN A 308 -3.15 -11.75 17.86
C GLN A 308 -3.75 -10.89 18.98
N LEU A 309 -4.18 -9.65 18.69
CA LEU A 309 -4.84 -8.78 19.67
C LEU A 309 -6.15 -9.38 20.21
N LYS A 310 -6.96 -9.99 19.34
CA LYS A 310 -8.17 -10.71 19.79
C LYS A 310 -7.84 -11.86 20.74
N ARG A 311 -6.79 -12.63 20.46
CA ARG A 311 -6.32 -13.71 21.36
C ARG A 311 -5.78 -13.19 22.69
N ALA A 312 -5.17 -12.01 22.68
CA ALA A 312 -4.73 -11.30 23.87
C ALA A 312 -5.89 -10.66 24.69
N GLY A 313 -7.14 -10.77 24.20
CA GLY A 313 -8.34 -10.30 24.93
C GLY A 313 -8.78 -8.87 24.57
N TYR A 314 -8.14 -8.22 23.61
CA TYR A 314 -8.55 -6.88 23.19
C TYR A 314 -9.88 -6.91 22.39
N SER A 315 -10.70 -5.89 22.60
CA SER A 315 -11.88 -5.65 21.76
C SER A 315 -11.47 -5.01 20.44
N VAL A 316 -11.61 -5.74 19.33
CA VAL A 316 -11.20 -5.31 17.99
C VAL A 316 -12.39 -5.34 17.04
N GLN A 317 -12.72 -4.19 16.47
CA GLN A 317 -13.84 -3.98 15.55
C GLN A 317 -13.34 -3.45 14.21
N GLN A 318 -13.73 -4.06 13.11
CA GLN A 318 -13.52 -3.48 11.76
C GLN A 318 -14.50 -2.34 11.51
N LEU A 319 -14.02 -1.21 11.00
CA LEU A 319 -14.76 0.02 10.70
C LEU A 319 -15.20 0.10 9.24
#